data_9405c9d3a409a126800175bc9631b9a3
#
_entry.id   9405c9d3a409a126800175bc9631b9a3
#
_cell.length_a   1.000
_cell.length_b   1.000
_cell.length_c   1.000
_cell.angle_alpha   90.00
_cell.angle_beta   90.00
_cell.angle_gamma   90.00
#
_symmetry.space_group_name_H-M   'P 1'
#
loop_
_entity.id
_entity.type
_entity.pdbx_description
1 polymer ?
#
loop_
_entity_poly.entity_id
_entity_poly.type
_entity_poly.pdbx_seq_one_letter_code
_entity_poly.pdbx_strand_id
1 'polypeptide(L)'
;MGGGRYNLDIAHENRSTNNAAFQQAAAPAPGSVHEALNPHGKRRECNNVTPIVVALDVTRSRGDDTKLMYARLPQLMGQIELKGYIENPGISFCAVGDATSDRAPLQVGHFEGDNRLDQVLARIWIEEGGGGTGQESYELAAYFYSRSNLVRLAAGTGKKGYFFFVGDEGFYPTLDKTIVRRIIGD
;
A
#
# COMPACT_ATOMS: atom_id res chain seq x y z
N MET A 1 7.17 -15.68 3.25
CA MET A 1 8.53 -15.46 3.74
C MET A 1 8.62 -14.02 4.23
N GLY A 2 8.53 -13.75 5.47
CA GLY A 2 8.58 -12.41 6.04
C GLY A 2 8.76 -12.50 7.53
N GLY A 3 9.95 -12.82 8.01
CA GLY A 3 10.29 -12.90 9.43
C GLY A 3 11.39 -11.92 9.83
N GLY A 4 11.71 -10.95 8.98
CA GLY A 4 12.69 -9.91 9.27
C GLY A 4 12.07 -8.79 10.11
N ARG A 5 12.92 -8.10 10.89
CA ARG A 5 12.58 -6.84 11.55
C ARG A 5 13.09 -5.68 10.71
N TYR A 6 12.38 -4.55 10.77
CA TYR A 6 12.82 -3.31 10.15
C TYR A 6 14.11 -2.82 10.85
N ASN A 7 15.16 -2.60 10.07
CA ASN A 7 16.45 -2.13 10.58
C ASN A 7 16.63 -0.65 10.25
N LEU A 8 16.70 0.17 11.30
CA LEU A 8 16.83 1.62 11.17
C LEU A 8 18.15 2.06 10.56
N ASP A 9 19.26 1.36 10.86
CA ASP A 9 20.59 1.69 10.35
C ASP A 9 20.65 1.46 8.84
N ILE A 10 20.12 0.31 8.37
CA ILE A 10 19.98 0.00 6.94
C ILE A 10 19.09 1.05 6.25
N ALA A 11 17.99 1.44 6.89
CA ALA A 11 17.09 2.44 6.34
C ALA A 11 17.75 3.81 6.19
N HIS A 12 18.54 4.22 7.16
CA HIS A 12 19.31 5.47 7.12
C HIS A 12 20.44 5.41 6.09
N GLU A 13 21.18 4.31 6.03
CA GLU A 13 22.23 4.10 5.04
C GLU A 13 21.69 4.17 3.62
N ASN A 14 20.61 3.44 3.31
CA ASN A 14 19.98 3.46 2.01
C ASN A 14 19.51 4.85 1.59
N ARG A 15 19.06 5.69 2.53
CA ARG A 15 18.63 7.07 2.24
C ARG A 15 19.80 8.04 2.10
N SER A 16 20.89 7.81 2.82
CA SER A 16 22.08 8.66 2.76
C SER A 16 22.94 8.40 1.51
N THR A 17 23.15 7.13 1.16
CA THR A 17 24.00 6.74 0.03
C THR A 17 23.36 7.02 -1.33
N ASN A 18 22.05 6.99 -1.41
CA ASN A 18 21.34 7.22 -2.68
C ASN A 18 20.98 8.68 -2.92
N ASN A 19 21.43 9.62 -2.06
CA ASN A 19 20.99 11.03 -2.09
C ASN A 19 19.45 11.07 -2.17
N ALA A 20 18.80 10.19 -1.41
CA ALA A 20 17.55 9.56 -1.75
C ALA A 20 16.36 10.45 -1.45
N ALA A 21 16.18 11.41 -2.33
CA ALA A 21 14.83 11.78 -2.67
C ALA A 21 14.12 10.54 -3.24
N PHE A 22 12.89 10.30 -2.82
CA PHE A 22 12.01 9.31 -3.42
C PHE A 22 12.11 9.41 -4.95
N GLN A 23 12.56 8.35 -5.59
CA GLN A 23 12.56 8.26 -7.05
C GLN A 23 11.30 7.52 -7.46
N GLN A 24 10.40 8.27 -8.07
CA GLN A 24 9.19 7.70 -8.63
C GLN A 24 9.53 6.60 -9.63
N ALA A 25 8.81 5.48 -9.57
CA ALA A 25 8.87 4.43 -10.57
C ALA A 25 8.60 5.01 -11.97
N ALA A 26 9.14 4.38 -13.01
CA ALA A 26 8.80 4.77 -14.38
C ALA A 26 7.30 4.64 -14.62
N ALA A 27 6.73 5.56 -15.39
CA ALA A 27 5.32 5.56 -15.73
C ALA A 27 4.90 4.21 -16.32
N PRO A 28 3.94 3.52 -15.71
CA PRO A 28 3.44 2.28 -16.28
C PRO A 28 2.72 2.55 -17.61
N ALA A 29 2.72 1.56 -18.51
CA ALA A 29 1.81 1.61 -19.64
C ALA A 29 0.35 1.70 -19.14
N PRO A 30 -0.56 2.35 -19.88
CA PRO A 30 -1.96 2.44 -19.47
C PRO A 30 -2.53 1.06 -19.11
N GLY A 31 -3.13 0.93 -17.92
CA GLY A 31 -3.68 -0.32 -17.43
C GLY A 31 -2.66 -1.34 -16.88
N SER A 32 -1.38 -0.98 -16.77
CA SER A 32 -0.35 -1.80 -16.14
C SER A 32 0.17 -1.16 -14.85
N VAL A 33 0.68 -1.98 -13.96
CA VAL A 33 1.35 -1.58 -12.73
C VAL A 33 2.64 -2.39 -12.59
N HIS A 34 3.55 -1.94 -11.74
CA HIS A 34 4.74 -2.74 -11.45
C HIS A 34 4.33 -4.15 -10.99
N GLU A 35 4.96 -5.19 -11.55
CA GLU A 35 4.56 -6.59 -11.35
C GLU A 35 4.43 -6.98 -9.87
N ALA A 36 5.32 -6.49 -9.02
CA ALA A 36 5.26 -6.75 -7.57
C ALA A 36 4.04 -6.09 -6.89
N LEU A 37 3.44 -5.07 -7.50
CA LEU A 37 2.31 -4.32 -6.96
C LEU A 37 1.00 -4.64 -7.69
N ASN A 38 1.05 -5.47 -8.72
CA ASN A 38 -0.12 -5.82 -9.52
C ASN A 38 -1.12 -6.65 -8.70
N PRO A 39 -2.36 -6.20 -8.53
CA PRO A 39 -3.40 -6.96 -7.83
C PRO A 39 -4.04 -8.05 -8.67
N HIS A 40 -3.95 -7.98 -10.02
CA HIS A 40 -4.73 -8.83 -10.92
C HIS A 40 -4.42 -10.31 -10.76
N GLY A 41 -5.44 -11.11 -10.48
CA GLY A 41 -5.33 -12.55 -10.26
C GLY A 41 -4.53 -12.94 -9.00
N LYS A 42 -4.27 -11.99 -8.10
CA LYS A 42 -3.41 -12.22 -6.93
C LYS A 42 -4.17 -12.00 -5.63
N ARG A 43 -3.62 -12.57 -4.58
CA ARG A 43 -4.01 -12.34 -3.17
C ARG A 43 -2.77 -11.93 -2.39
N ARG A 44 -2.97 -11.30 -1.25
CA ARG A 44 -1.89 -11.03 -0.31
C ARG A 44 -2.09 -11.86 0.95
N GLU A 45 -1.00 -12.39 1.46
CA GLU A 45 -0.98 -13.14 2.71
C GLU A 45 -0.13 -12.38 3.71
N CYS A 46 -0.63 -12.27 4.93
CA CYS A 46 0.12 -11.73 6.05
C CYS A 46 0.56 -12.88 6.95
N ASN A 47 1.86 -13.12 7.01
CA ASN A 47 2.47 -14.11 7.91
C ASN A 47 2.88 -13.51 9.27
N ASN A 48 2.67 -12.21 9.44
CA ASN A 48 2.91 -11.50 10.68
C ASN A 48 1.67 -11.58 11.58
N VAL A 49 1.87 -11.36 12.88
CA VAL A 49 0.78 -11.47 13.87
C VAL A 49 -0.28 -10.38 13.68
N THR A 50 0.15 -9.17 13.36
CA THR A 50 -0.76 -8.03 13.21
C THR A 50 -0.68 -7.45 11.80
N PRO A 51 -1.66 -7.73 10.94
CA PRO A 51 -1.72 -7.12 9.62
C PRO A 51 -2.13 -5.65 9.72
N ILE A 52 -1.41 -4.80 8.99
CA ILE A 52 -1.68 -3.37 8.87
C ILE A 52 -1.69 -3.03 7.38
N VAL A 53 -2.78 -2.44 6.91
CA VAL A 53 -2.89 -1.91 5.55
C VAL A 53 -2.90 -0.38 5.63
N VAL A 54 -2.08 0.25 4.82
CA VAL A 54 -2.07 1.70 4.62
C VAL A 54 -2.31 1.97 3.15
N ALA A 55 -3.53 2.38 2.82
CA ALA A 55 -3.95 2.75 1.48
C ALA A 55 -3.77 4.25 1.29
N LEU A 56 -2.84 4.61 0.40
CA LEU A 56 -2.46 5.98 0.09
C LEU A 56 -3.16 6.41 -1.20
N ASP A 57 -3.84 7.52 -1.16
CA ASP A 57 -4.25 8.23 -2.36
C ASP A 57 -3.00 8.76 -3.08
N VAL A 58 -2.89 8.43 -4.35
CA VAL A 58 -1.72 8.79 -5.18
C VAL A 58 -2.07 9.75 -6.31
N THR A 59 -3.25 10.32 -6.26
CA THR A 59 -3.66 11.35 -7.21
C THR A 59 -2.92 12.66 -6.98
N ARG A 60 -3.05 13.60 -7.90
CA ARG A 60 -2.26 14.84 -7.93
C ARG A 60 -2.29 15.62 -6.62
N SER A 61 -3.45 15.68 -5.97
CA SER A 61 -3.62 16.42 -4.71
C SER A 61 -2.83 15.81 -3.55
N ARG A 62 -2.62 14.47 -3.59
CA ARG A 62 -2.03 13.68 -2.48
C ARG A 62 -0.74 12.93 -2.83
N GLY A 63 -0.22 13.08 -4.04
CA GLY A 63 1.00 12.38 -4.48
C GLY A 63 2.22 12.56 -3.57
N ASP A 64 2.27 13.64 -2.82
CA ASP A 64 3.33 13.89 -1.84
C ASP A 64 3.19 13.04 -0.57
N ASP A 65 2.03 12.48 -0.28
CA ASP A 65 1.82 11.60 0.88
C ASP A 65 2.66 10.33 0.78
N THR A 66 2.76 9.74 -0.41
CA THR A 66 3.63 8.57 -0.64
C THR A 66 5.09 8.91 -0.41
N LYS A 67 5.54 10.08 -0.90
CA LYS A 67 6.91 10.57 -0.67
C LYS A 67 7.17 10.83 0.80
N LEU A 68 6.20 11.45 1.49
CA LEU A 68 6.27 11.71 2.93
C LEU A 68 6.31 10.40 3.71
N MET A 69 5.47 9.42 3.35
CA MET A 69 5.47 8.10 3.99
C MET A 69 6.82 7.41 3.83
N TYR A 70 7.41 7.44 2.62
CA TYR A 70 8.75 6.91 2.39
C TYR A 70 9.80 7.59 3.28
N ALA A 71 9.77 8.91 3.36
CA ALA A 71 10.72 9.68 4.17
C ALA A 71 10.55 9.41 5.69
N ARG A 72 9.33 9.16 6.14
CA ARG A 72 8.97 8.97 7.56
C ARG A 72 8.88 7.51 8.00
N LEU A 73 9.00 6.56 7.07
CA LEU A 73 8.89 5.13 7.39
C LEU A 73 9.83 4.68 8.52
N PRO A 74 11.12 5.09 8.56
CA PRO A 74 12.00 4.73 9.67
C PRO A 74 11.48 5.18 11.03
N GLN A 75 10.90 6.39 11.07
CA GLN A 75 10.33 6.95 12.31
C GLN A 75 9.06 6.18 12.73
N LEU A 76 8.19 5.85 11.76
CA LEU A 76 7.00 5.05 12.01
C LEU A 76 7.39 3.67 12.58
N MET A 77 8.30 2.97 11.92
CA MET A 77 8.74 1.65 12.35
C MET A 77 9.44 1.71 13.71
N GLY A 78 10.30 2.69 13.93
CA GLY A 78 10.95 2.90 15.22
C GLY A 78 9.96 3.16 16.35
N GLN A 79 8.89 3.92 16.12
CA GLN A 79 7.83 4.14 17.11
C GLN A 79 7.03 2.87 17.41
N ILE A 80 6.70 2.10 16.39
CA ILE A 80 6.00 0.81 16.56
C ILE A 80 6.83 -0.14 17.46
N GLU A 81 8.13 -0.25 17.18
CA GLU A 81 9.05 -1.07 18.00
C GLU A 81 9.22 -0.54 19.42
N LEU A 82 9.50 0.76 19.56
CA LEU A 82 9.75 1.38 20.85
C LEU A 82 8.55 1.26 21.81
N LYS A 83 7.36 1.46 21.29
CA LYS A 83 6.12 1.42 22.09
C LYS A 83 5.64 0.00 22.38
N GLY A 84 5.97 -0.96 21.53
CA GLY A 84 5.60 -2.36 21.71
C GLY A 84 4.09 -2.63 21.74
N TYR A 85 3.26 -1.68 21.25
CA TYR A 85 1.80 -1.84 21.24
C TYR A 85 1.29 -2.83 20.20
N ILE A 86 2.10 -3.05 19.17
CA ILE A 86 1.77 -3.92 18.05
C ILE A 86 2.80 -5.06 18.01
N GLU A 87 2.29 -6.26 18.15
CA GLU A 87 3.13 -7.45 18.11
C GLU A 87 3.36 -7.89 16.67
N ASN A 88 4.62 -8.02 16.27
CA ASN A 88 5.07 -8.51 14.97
C ASN A 88 4.21 -7.96 13.81
N PRO A 89 4.26 -6.65 13.52
CA PRO A 89 3.45 -6.03 12.49
C PRO A 89 3.88 -6.50 11.10
N GLY A 90 2.91 -6.79 10.24
CA GLY A 90 3.08 -6.90 8.80
C GLY A 90 2.36 -5.75 8.13
N ILE A 91 3.08 -4.86 7.47
CA ILE A 91 2.50 -3.68 6.81
C ILE A 91 2.41 -3.92 5.31
N SER A 92 1.27 -3.62 4.72
CA SER A 92 1.08 -3.56 3.28
C SER A 92 0.74 -2.13 2.89
N PHE A 93 1.58 -1.51 2.08
CA PHE A 93 1.25 -0.25 1.42
C PHE A 93 0.48 -0.52 0.14
N CYS A 94 -0.58 0.24 -0.04
CA CYS A 94 -1.46 0.17 -1.19
C CYS A 94 -1.62 1.59 -1.73
N ALA A 95 -1.55 1.76 -3.04
CA ALA A 95 -1.86 3.01 -3.70
C ALA A 95 -3.24 2.92 -4.36
N VAL A 96 -4.02 3.98 -4.18
CA VAL A 96 -5.39 4.10 -4.69
C VAL A 96 -5.49 5.35 -5.54
N GLY A 97 -6.11 5.22 -6.70
CA GLY A 97 -6.51 6.28 -7.58
C GLY A 97 -7.90 6.01 -8.13
N ASP A 98 -8.35 6.80 -9.09
CA ASP A 98 -9.67 6.64 -9.72
C ASP A 98 -9.62 5.59 -10.85
N ALA A 99 -10.33 4.49 -10.68
CA ALA A 99 -10.40 3.42 -11.66
C ALA A 99 -11.09 3.83 -12.99
N THR A 100 -11.73 4.99 -13.03
CA THR A 100 -12.38 5.52 -14.25
C THR A 100 -11.43 6.35 -15.10
N SER A 101 -10.39 6.92 -14.52
CA SER A 101 -9.50 7.88 -15.19
C SER A 101 -8.01 7.53 -15.11
N ASP A 102 -7.56 6.84 -14.07
CA ASP A 102 -6.14 6.68 -13.79
C ASP A 102 -5.53 5.46 -14.49
N ARG A 103 -4.21 5.53 -14.69
CA ARG A 103 -3.44 4.45 -15.35
C ARG A 103 -3.23 3.26 -14.44
N ALA A 104 -2.99 3.51 -13.16
CA ALA A 104 -2.67 2.53 -12.14
C ALA A 104 -3.55 2.69 -10.89
N PRO A 105 -4.88 2.53 -11.03
CA PRO A 105 -5.83 2.91 -9.98
C PRO A 105 -5.75 2.05 -8.72
N LEU A 106 -5.11 0.90 -8.77
CA LEU A 106 -4.88 0.06 -7.60
C LEU A 106 -3.51 -0.62 -7.70
N GLN A 107 -2.65 -0.34 -6.74
CA GLN A 107 -1.33 -0.93 -6.63
C GLN A 107 -1.18 -1.50 -5.22
N VAL A 108 -0.84 -2.78 -5.08
CA VAL A 108 -0.92 -3.46 -3.78
C VAL A 108 0.39 -4.14 -3.44
N GLY A 109 1.07 -3.68 -2.41
CA GLY A 109 2.29 -4.27 -1.88
C GLY A 109 2.04 -5.59 -1.13
N HIS A 110 3.11 -6.34 -0.91
CA HIS A 110 3.10 -7.47 0.00
C HIS A 110 3.11 -6.98 1.46
N PHE A 111 2.68 -7.85 2.38
CA PHE A 111 2.86 -7.61 3.82
C PHE A 111 4.31 -7.87 4.19
N GLU A 112 4.96 -6.85 4.68
CA GLU A 112 6.35 -6.89 5.09
C GLU A 112 6.53 -6.30 6.49
N GLY A 113 7.49 -6.82 7.25
CA GLY A 113 7.88 -6.29 8.57
C GLY A 113 9.30 -5.73 8.59
N ASP A 114 9.96 -5.63 7.43
CA ASP A 114 11.37 -5.26 7.29
C ASP A 114 11.59 -4.18 6.22
N ASN A 115 12.85 -3.93 5.87
CA ASN A 115 13.26 -2.88 4.93
C ASN A 115 12.76 -3.09 3.47
N ARG A 116 12.09 -4.18 3.17
CA ARG A 116 11.38 -4.35 1.89
C ARG A 116 10.21 -3.36 1.75
N LEU A 117 9.70 -2.83 2.86
CA LEU A 117 8.73 -1.74 2.84
C LEU A 117 9.23 -0.50 2.08
N ASP A 118 10.52 -0.17 2.21
CA ASP A 118 11.13 0.93 1.45
C ASP A 118 11.04 0.68 -0.06
N GLN A 119 11.27 -0.57 -0.49
CA GLN A 119 11.20 -0.95 -1.89
C GLN A 119 9.76 -0.93 -2.42
N VAL A 120 8.78 -1.31 -1.59
CA VAL A 120 7.36 -1.24 -1.96
C VAL A 120 6.97 0.21 -2.24
N LEU A 121 7.26 1.11 -1.32
CA LEU A 121 6.94 2.53 -1.49
C LEU A 121 7.65 3.14 -2.72
N ALA A 122 8.91 2.80 -2.95
CA ALA A 122 9.68 3.30 -4.11
C ALA A 122 9.15 2.80 -5.47
N ARG A 123 8.36 1.72 -5.48
CA ARG A 123 7.77 1.16 -6.70
C ARG A 123 6.35 1.66 -6.98
N ILE A 124 5.73 2.35 -6.04
CA ILE A 124 4.42 2.96 -6.24
C ILE A 124 4.53 4.03 -7.32
N TRP A 125 3.70 3.92 -8.33
CA TRP A 125 3.47 4.98 -9.30
C TRP A 125 2.54 6.03 -8.69
N ILE A 126 2.99 7.27 -8.67
CA ILE A 126 2.18 8.43 -8.28
C ILE A 126 1.55 9.00 -9.55
N GLU A 127 0.24 9.01 -9.60
CA GLU A 127 -0.52 9.57 -10.72
C GLU A 127 -0.45 11.11 -10.65
N GLU A 128 0.25 11.74 -11.58
CA GLU A 128 0.39 13.22 -11.62
C GLU A 128 -0.78 13.90 -12.33
N GLY A 129 -1.60 13.11 -12.99
CA GLY A 129 -2.85 13.51 -13.63
C GLY A 129 -4.04 12.95 -12.85
N GLY A 130 -5.19 12.98 -13.46
CA GLY A 130 -6.42 12.45 -12.86
C GLY A 130 -7.19 13.51 -12.09
N GLY A 131 -8.30 13.10 -11.58
CA GLY A 131 -9.23 13.97 -10.89
C GLY A 131 -10.21 14.63 -11.87
N GLY A 132 -11.42 14.71 -11.46
CA GLY A 132 -12.55 15.26 -12.20
C GLY A 132 -13.86 14.77 -11.61
N THR A 133 -13.81 13.63 -10.93
CA THR A 133 -14.98 13.03 -10.28
C THR A 133 -15.10 13.42 -8.81
N GLY A 134 -14.01 13.86 -8.16
CA GLY A 134 -13.96 14.07 -6.71
C GLY A 134 -14.18 12.77 -5.92
N GLN A 135 -13.86 11.63 -6.53
CA GLN A 135 -13.99 10.30 -5.93
C GLN A 135 -12.79 9.45 -6.31
N GLU A 136 -12.36 8.62 -5.37
CA GLU A 136 -11.31 7.65 -5.55
C GLU A 136 -11.83 6.22 -5.29
N SER A 137 -11.18 5.24 -5.90
CA SER A 137 -11.63 3.85 -5.84
C SER A 137 -11.16 3.12 -4.58
N TYR A 138 -11.38 3.71 -3.40
CA TYR A 138 -11.02 3.10 -2.11
C TYR A 138 -11.77 1.78 -1.86
N GLU A 139 -12.97 1.63 -2.43
CA GLU A 139 -13.76 0.40 -2.35
C GLU A 139 -13.07 -0.79 -3.01
N LEU A 140 -12.26 -0.55 -4.06
CA LEU A 140 -11.47 -1.60 -4.69
C LEU A 140 -10.37 -2.12 -3.76
N ALA A 141 -9.70 -1.22 -3.03
CA ALA A 141 -8.71 -1.62 -2.03
C ALA A 141 -9.36 -2.42 -0.91
N ALA A 142 -10.50 -1.94 -0.38
CA ALA A 142 -11.25 -2.66 0.64
C ALA A 142 -11.68 -4.05 0.15
N TYR A 143 -12.20 -4.15 -1.07
CA TYR A 143 -12.58 -5.43 -1.67
C TYR A 143 -11.38 -6.36 -1.82
N PHE A 144 -10.26 -5.89 -2.37
CA PHE A 144 -9.06 -6.69 -2.56
C PHE A 144 -8.59 -7.31 -1.24
N TYR A 145 -8.48 -6.51 -0.18
CA TYR A 145 -8.01 -7.00 1.11
C TYR A 145 -9.05 -7.86 1.83
N SER A 146 -10.35 -7.66 1.61
CA SER A 146 -11.39 -8.55 2.14
C SER A 146 -11.28 -9.97 1.59
N ARG A 147 -10.72 -10.11 0.38
CA ARG A 147 -10.47 -11.39 -0.30
C ARG A 147 -9.09 -11.98 0.00
N SER A 148 -8.23 -11.22 0.66
CA SER A 148 -6.90 -11.64 1.06
C SER A 148 -6.95 -12.48 2.35
N ASN A 149 -5.97 -13.36 2.55
CA ASN A 149 -5.93 -14.28 3.70
C ASN A 149 -5.53 -13.60 5.03
N LEU A 150 -6.06 -12.40 5.27
CA LEU A 150 -5.84 -11.66 6.52
C LEU A 150 -6.63 -12.25 7.69
N VAL A 151 -7.73 -12.92 7.37
CA VAL A 151 -8.70 -13.46 8.34
C VAL A 151 -8.17 -14.70 9.06
N ARG A 152 -7.19 -15.42 8.50
CA ARG A 152 -6.62 -16.62 9.16
C ARG A 152 -5.98 -16.31 10.51
N LEU A 153 -5.39 -15.11 10.65
CA LEU A 153 -4.76 -14.68 11.90
C LEU A 153 -5.78 -14.13 12.90
N ALA A 154 -6.79 -13.43 12.42
CA ALA A 154 -7.84 -12.88 13.26
C ALA A 154 -8.78 -13.98 13.82
N ALA A 155 -9.07 -15.01 13.05
CA ALA A 155 -10.02 -16.08 13.44
C ALA A 155 -9.52 -16.97 14.59
N GLY A 156 -8.20 -17.07 14.80
CA GLY A 156 -7.63 -17.94 15.84
C GLY A 156 -7.14 -17.23 17.09
N THR A 157 -6.82 -15.95 17.02
CA THR A 157 -6.13 -15.22 18.10
C THR A 157 -6.98 -14.13 18.75
N GLY A 158 -8.15 -13.83 18.21
CA GLY A 158 -8.96 -12.67 18.64
C GLY A 158 -8.34 -11.30 18.30
N LYS A 159 -7.17 -11.26 17.69
CA LYS A 159 -6.50 -10.04 17.27
C LYS A 159 -7.08 -9.57 15.94
N LYS A 160 -7.24 -8.25 15.80
CA LYS A 160 -7.73 -7.59 14.59
C LYS A 160 -6.56 -6.95 13.84
N GLY A 161 -6.66 -6.87 12.51
CA GLY A 161 -5.81 -6.03 11.69
C GLY A 161 -6.28 -4.58 11.69
N TYR A 162 -5.47 -3.72 11.14
CA TYR A 162 -5.77 -2.31 10.94
C TYR A 162 -5.78 -1.98 9.47
N PHE A 163 -6.75 -1.15 9.06
CA PHE A 163 -6.84 -0.65 7.70
C PHE A 163 -7.01 0.88 7.75
N PHE A 164 -6.03 1.60 7.21
CA PHE A 164 -6.03 3.05 7.14
C PHE A 164 -6.18 3.49 5.70
N PHE A 165 -7.12 4.40 5.44
CA PHE A 165 -7.18 5.19 4.22
C PHE A 165 -6.59 6.57 4.50
N VAL A 166 -5.70 7.00 3.63
CA VAL A 166 -5.05 8.31 3.68
C VAL A 166 -5.34 9.00 2.36
N GLY A 167 -6.29 9.92 2.37
CA GLY A 167 -6.77 10.64 1.19
C GLY A 167 -7.74 11.73 1.59
N ASP A 168 -8.15 12.55 0.63
CA ASP A 168 -9.03 13.71 0.80
C ASP A 168 -10.29 13.68 -0.06
N GLU A 169 -10.39 12.70 -0.99
CA GLU A 169 -11.55 12.56 -1.87
C GLU A 169 -12.59 11.59 -1.30
N GLY A 170 -13.81 11.65 -1.85
CA GLY A 170 -14.85 10.68 -1.58
C GLY A 170 -14.56 9.32 -2.20
N PHE A 171 -15.29 8.30 -1.82
CA PHE A 171 -15.21 6.97 -2.44
C PHE A 171 -16.52 6.62 -3.15
N TYR A 172 -16.41 5.72 -4.14
CA TYR A 172 -17.59 5.24 -4.84
C TYR A 172 -18.50 4.43 -3.91
N PRO A 173 -19.83 4.69 -3.92
CA PRO A 173 -20.75 4.04 -2.98
C PRO A 173 -20.98 2.56 -3.28
N THR A 174 -20.63 2.12 -4.48
CA THR A 174 -20.85 0.74 -4.95
C THR A 174 -19.65 0.21 -5.71
N LEU A 175 -19.39 -1.07 -5.56
CA LEU A 175 -18.36 -1.78 -6.29
C LEU A 175 -18.85 -2.13 -7.70
N ASP A 176 -18.16 -1.65 -8.73
CA ASP A 176 -18.44 -2.03 -10.11
C ASP A 176 -17.78 -3.36 -10.46
N LYS A 177 -18.60 -4.35 -10.82
CA LYS A 177 -18.12 -5.71 -11.17
C LYS A 177 -17.20 -5.73 -12.40
N THR A 178 -17.40 -4.81 -13.34
CA THR A 178 -16.57 -4.71 -14.54
C THR A 178 -15.18 -4.19 -14.18
N ILE A 179 -15.12 -3.19 -13.30
CA ILE A 179 -13.88 -2.64 -12.77
C ILE A 179 -13.15 -3.67 -11.93
N VAL A 180 -13.84 -4.38 -11.04
CA VAL A 180 -13.26 -5.47 -10.23
C VAL A 180 -12.63 -6.53 -11.14
N ARG A 181 -13.36 -7.00 -12.15
CA ARG A 181 -12.85 -8.00 -13.09
C ARG A 181 -11.64 -7.50 -13.86
N ARG A 182 -11.66 -6.26 -14.30
CA ARG A 182 -10.55 -5.64 -15.05
C ARG A 182 -9.29 -5.47 -14.21
N ILE A 183 -9.43 -4.99 -12.97
CA ILE A 183 -8.29 -4.58 -12.13
C ILE A 183 -7.84 -5.71 -11.22
N ILE A 184 -8.77 -6.44 -10.61
CA ILE A 184 -8.47 -7.47 -9.61
C ILE A 184 -8.50 -8.88 -10.22
N GLY A 185 -9.32 -9.10 -11.26
CA GLY A 185 -9.43 -10.40 -11.91
C GLY A 185 -10.39 -11.37 -11.22
N ASP A 186 -11.35 -10.86 -10.43
CA ASP A 186 -12.38 -11.66 -9.72
C ASP A 186 -13.73 -11.64 -10.45
#